data_fdb2d55c2abdcd53ffec38590fd78a9f
#
_entry.id   fdb2d55c2abdcd53ffec38590fd78a9f
#
_cell.length_a   1.000
_cell.length_b   1.000
_cell.length_c   1.000
_cell.angle_alpha   90.00
_cell.angle_beta   90.00
_cell.angle_gamma   90.00
#
_symmetry.space_group_name_H-M   'P 1'
#
loop_
_entity.id
_entity.type
_entity.pdbx_description
1 polymer ?
#
loop_
_entity_poly.entity_id
_entity_poly.type
_entity_poly.pdbx_seq_one_letter_code
_entity_poly.pdbx_strand_id
1 'polypeptide(L)'
;MPAQRKPAERRQRTNTADVGVVRVLPSPVLMVPKPEPHWVPAVVESWNDLWSSPFAGPQVTKPTDAPALRRLFDMRNRLLSALDAFDAEPITVGSTGQPTMSPWAQEVHRLEGVVSKLEDKFGLTPLARLKLGVTFEEGVSLATRNAQLLEAFRTSQTS
;
A
#
# COMPACT_ATOMS: atom_id res chain seq x y z
N MET A 1 19.37 -49.44 11.40
CA MET A 1 18.08 -49.30 12.12
C MET A 1 17.41 -48.01 11.68
N PRO A 2 16.18 -47.99 11.14
CA PRO A 2 15.52 -46.74 10.75
C PRO A 2 15.13 -45.93 11.99
N ALA A 3 15.43 -44.65 11.96
CA ALA A 3 15.13 -43.72 13.05
C ALA A 3 13.59 -43.65 13.28
N GLN A 4 13.15 -43.85 14.53
CA GLN A 4 11.74 -43.72 14.92
C GLN A 4 11.24 -42.31 14.63
N ARG A 5 10.10 -42.22 13.92
CA ARG A 5 9.39 -40.96 13.72
C ARG A 5 8.92 -40.37 15.06
N LYS A 6 9.30 -39.12 15.35
CA LYS A 6 8.82 -38.40 16.52
C LYS A 6 7.29 -38.27 16.51
N PRO A 7 6.61 -38.48 17.66
CA PRO A 7 5.18 -38.27 17.79
C PRO A 7 4.70 -36.89 17.30
N ALA A 8 3.51 -36.79 16.75
CA ALA A 8 2.94 -35.58 16.15
C ALA A 8 2.93 -34.37 17.10
N GLU A 9 2.75 -34.63 18.39
CA GLU A 9 2.75 -33.62 19.47
C GLU A 9 4.13 -32.93 19.69
N ARG A 10 5.22 -33.55 19.26
CA ARG A 10 6.57 -32.95 19.33
C ARG A 10 7.03 -32.30 18.02
N ARG A 11 6.14 -32.23 17.04
CA ARG A 11 6.37 -31.43 15.82
C ARG A 11 5.90 -30.00 16.01
N GLN A 12 6.40 -29.31 17.00
CA GLN A 12 6.32 -27.86 16.98
C GLN A 12 7.05 -27.36 15.72
N ARG A 13 6.26 -26.83 14.78
CA ARG A 13 6.82 -26.01 13.69
C ARG A 13 7.44 -24.79 14.35
N THR A 14 8.74 -24.82 14.53
CA THR A 14 9.58 -23.70 15.00
C THR A 14 9.64 -22.55 13.97
N ASN A 15 8.75 -22.55 12.97
CA ASN A 15 8.69 -21.54 11.91
C ASN A 15 7.44 -20.65 11.98
N THR A 16 6.76 -20.60 13.10
CA THR A 16 6.02 -19.39 13.46
C THR A 16 7.08 -18.42 14.01
N ALA A 17 7.77 -17.72 13.10
CA ALA A 17 8.28 -16.43 13.48
C ALA A 17 7.11 -15.72 14.17
N ASP A 18 7.27 -15.41 15.44
CA ASP A 18 6.39 -14.53 16.16
C ASP A 18 6.54 -13.19 15.42
N VAL A 19 5.73 -13.02 14.38
CA VAL A 19 5.62 -11.76 13.67
C VAL A 19 4.95 -10.87 14.67
N GLY A 20 5.75 -10.22 15.48
CA GLY A 20 5.26 -9.29 16.48
C GLY A 20 4.28 -8.36 15.78
N VAL A 21 3.02 -8.38 16.24
CA VAL A 21 2.00 -7.49 15.70
C VAL A 21 2.51 -6.07 15.93
N VAL A 22 2.99 -5.42 14.86
CA VAL A 22 3.39 -4.03 14.91
C VAL A 22 2.10 -3.22 15.00
N ARG A 23 1.75 -2.82 16.21
CA ARG A 23 0.65 -1.88 16.44
C ARG A 23 1.06 -0.52 15.88
N VAL A 24 0.45 -0.14 14.78
CA VAL A 24 0.61 1.18 14.22
C VAL A 24 -0.36 2.11 14.96
N LEU A 25 0.15 2.86 15.91
CA LEU A 25 -0.60 3.97 16.50
C LEU A 25 -0.66 5.10 15.47
N PRO A 26 -1.83 5.72 15.24
CA PRO A 26 -1.93 6.86 14.35
C PRO A 26 -1.05 7.98 14.91
N SER A 27 0.06 8.23 14.25
CA SER A 27 0.93 9.36 14.54
C SER A 27 0.60 10.48 13.55
N PRO A 28 0.31 11.69 14.02
CA PRO A 28 0.05 12.79 13.10
C PRO A 28 1.30 13.02 12.24
N VAL A 29 1.12 13.02 10.93
CA VAL A 29 2.17 13.45 10.01
C VAL A 29 2.32 14.96 10.18
N LEU A 30 3.41 15.40 10.80
CA LEU A 30 3.67 16.81 11.11
C LEU A 30 3.92 17.65 9.85
N MET A 31 4.30 17.04 8.75
CA MET A 31 4.58 17.73 7.51
C MET A 31 4.38 16.80 6.31
N VAL A 32 3.35 17.07 5.52
CA VAL A 32 3.10 16.37 4.26
C VAL A 32 4.09 16.88 3.21
N PRO A 33 4.94 16.03 2.61
CA PRO A 33 5.85 16.46 1.55
C PRO A 33 5.05 16.91 0.32
N LYS A 34 5.50 18.01 -0.31
CA LYS A 34 4.85 18.50 -1.53
C LYS A 34 4.93 17.44 -2.64
N PRO A 35 3.84 17.25 -3.40
CA PRO A 35 3.87 16.43 -4.61
C PRO A 35 4.79 17.04 -5.67
N GLU A 36 5.26 16.23 -6.60
CA GLU A 36 6.08 16.73 -7.70
C GLU A 36 5.22 17.50 -8.73
N PRO A 37 5.71 18.62 -9.27
CA PRO A 37 4.91 19.49 -10.14
C PRO A 37 4.56 18.86 -11.50
N HIS A 38 5.25 17.78 -11.88
CA HIS A 38 5.02 17.07 -13.15
C HIS A 38 4.03 15.90 -13.02
N TRP A 39 3.53 15.63 -11.81
CA TRP A 39 2.55 14.55 -11.62
C TRP A 39 1.16 14.96 -12.09
N VAL A 40 0.47 14.02 -12.73
CA VAL A 40 -0.93 14.23 -13.12
C VAL A 40 -1.84 14.31 -11.88
N PRO A 41 -3.01 14.97 -11.97
CA PRO A 41 -3.88 15.21 -10.81
C PRO A 41 -4.23 13.94 -10.01
N ALA A 42 -4.51 12.83 -10.68
CA ALA A 42 -4.85 11.57 -10.02
C ALA A 42 -3.70 11.01 -9.15
N VAL A 43 -2.45 11.23 -9.57
CA VAL A 43 -1.27 10.85 -8.78
C VAL A 43 -1.07 11.78 -7.59
N VAL A 44 -1.33 13.08 -7.77
CA VAL A 44 -1.28 14.07 -6.69
C VAL A 44 -2.34 13.75 -5.63
N GLU A 45 -3.55 13.40 -6.04
CA GLU A 45 -4.64 12.97 -5.14
C GLU A 45 -4.22 11.73 -4.34
N SER A 46 -3.77 10.67 -5.02
CA SER A 46 -3.27 9.46 -4.37
C SER A 46 -2.10 9.71 -3.40
N TRP A 47 -1.23 10.69 -3.70
CA TRP A 47 -0.17 11.12 -2.80
C TRP A 47 -0.74 11.76 -1.54
N ASN A 48 -1.69 12.67 -1.68
CA ASN A 48 -2.32 13.34 -0.55
C ASN A 48 -3.12 12.37 0.32
N ASP A 49 -3.83 11.43 -0.31
CA ASP A 49 -4.58 10.37 0.39
C ASP A 49 -3.65 9.48 1.23
N LEU A 50 -2.50 9.09 0.65
CA LEU A 50 -1.51 8.32 1.40
C LEU A 50 -1.09 9.06 2.67
N TRP A 51 -0.71 10.34 2.55
CA TRP A 51 -0.23 11.14 3.67
C TRP A 51 -1.31 11.52 4.67
N SER A 52 -2.56 11.56 4.24
CA SER A 52 -3.74 11.76 5.11
C SER A 52 -4.15 10.49 5.84
N SER A 53 -3.67 9.33 5.38
CA SER A 53 -4.00 8.06 5.98
C SER A 53 -3.18 7.81 7.27
N PRO A 54 -3.73 7.07 8.25
CA PRO A 54 -2.99 6.67 9.45
C PRO A 54 -1.79 5.78 9.14
N PHE A 55 -1.69 5.30 7.91
CA PHE A 55 -0.61 4.43 7.43
C PHE A 55 0.70 5.17 7.17
N ALA A 56 0.64 6.43 6.73
CA ALA A 56 1.83 7.15 6.29
C ALA A 56 2.87 7.41 7.40
N GLY A 57 2.41 7.81 8.59
CA GLY A 57 3.29 8.16 9.69
C GLY A 57 4.26 7.06 10.10
N PRO A 58 3.81 5.82 10.35
CA PRO A 58 4.67 4.71 10.76
C PRO A 58 5.52 4.12 9.64
N GLN A 59 5.08 4.21 8.39
CA GLN A 59 5.75 3.57 7.24
C GLN A 59 6.84 4.45 6.62
N VAL A 60 6.70 5.76 6.72
CA VAL A 60 7.63 6.73 6.11
C VAL A 60 8.21 7.64 7.18
N THR A 61 8.71 7.03 8.25
CA THR A 61 9.26 7.77 9.40
C THR A 61 10.67 8.29 9.17
N LYS A 62 11.39 7.72 8.22
CA LYS A 62 12.79 8.06 7.97
C LYS A 62 12.94 8.90 6.71
N PRO A 63 13.76 9.94 6.72
CA PRO A 63 14.07 10.71 5.52
C PRO A 63 14.61 9.85 4.36
N THR A 64 15.19 8.68 4.68
CA THR A 64 15.71 7.70 3.71
C THR A 64 14.62 7.02 2.89
N ASP A 65 13.39 6.95 3.39
CA ASP A 65 12.29 6.24 2.74
C ASP A 65 11.55 7.14 1.72
N ALA A 66 11.57 8.46 1.93
CA ALA A 66 10.89 9.42 1.08
C ALA A 66 11.31 9.35 -0.41
N PRO A 67 12.60 9.20 -0.77
CA PRO A 67 13.01 9.06 -2.17
C PRO A 67 12.48 7.78 -2.83
N ALA A 68 12.38 6.70 -2.07
CA ALA A 68 11.85 5.44 -2.59
C ALA A 68 10.33 5.51 -2.81
N LEU A 69 9.61 6.17 -1.91
CA LEU A 69 8.18 6.44 -2.06
C LEU A 69 7.91 7.37 -3.25
N ARG A 70 8.69 8.45 -3.43
CA ARG A 70 8.59 9.32 -4.62
C ARG A 70 8.78 8.53 -5.91
N ARG A 71 9.74 7.62 -5.95
CA ARG A 71 9.95 6.73 -7.11
C ARG A 71 8.72 5.89 -7.42
N LEU A 72 8.00 5.39 -6.41
CA LEU A 72 6.73 4.68 -6.63
C LEU A 72 5.72 5.59 -7.33
N PHE A 73 5.54 6.82 -6.86
CA PHE A 73 4.58 7.75 -7.45
C PHE A 73 5.01 8.23 -8.84
N ASP A 74 6.31 8.38 -9.09
CA ASP A 74 6.85 8.61 -10.44
C ASP A 74 6.52 7.46 -11.39
N MET A 75 6.62 6.21 -10.93
CA MET A 75 6.24 5.05 -11.74
C MET A 75 4.73 4.99 -11.99
N ARG A 76 3.89 5.32 -11.00
CA ARG A 76 2.44 5.46 -11.19
C ARG A 76 2.11 6.55 -12.22
N ASN A 77 2.79 7.70 -12.14
CA ASN A 77 2.61 8.79 -13.11
C ASN A 77 2.94 8.36 -14.54
N ARG A 78 4.06 7.64 -14.72
CA ARG A 78 4.44 7.07 -16.02
C ARG A 78 3.46 6.01 -16.49
N LEU A 79 2.95 5.17 -15.60
CA LEU A 79 1.95 4.15 -15.93
C LEU A 79 0.67 4.80 -16.47
N LEU A 80 0.13 5.83 -15.80
CA LEU A 80 -1.05 6.53 -16.28
C LEU A 80 -0.81 7.17 -17.64
N SER A 81 0.33 7.82 -17.86
CA SER A 81 0.67 8.39 -19.16
C SER A 81 0.81 7.34 -20.26
N ALA A 82 1.33 6.15 -19.92
CA ALA A 82 1.42 5.04 -20.88
C ALA A 82 0.06 4.42 -21.18
N LEU A 83 -0.85 4.36 -20.20
CA LEU A 83 -2.24 3.92 -20.39
C LEU A 83 -3.00 4.89 -21.30
N ASP A 84 -2.90 6.20 -21.06
CA ASP A 84 -3.51 7.21 -21.92
C ASP A 84 -3.03 7.09 -23.37
N ALA A 85 -1.73 6.86 -23.57
CA ALA A 85 -1.17 6.67 -24.91
C ALA A 85 -1.61 5.35 -25.56
N PHE A 86 -1.74 4.28 -24.79
CA PHE A 86 -2.26 3.01 -25.25
C PHE A 86 -3.75 3.11 -25.61
N ASP A 87 -4.56 3.75 -24.80
CA ASP A 87 -6.01 3.92 -25.03
C ASP A 87 -6.29 4.80 -26.25
N ALA A 88 -5.40 5.76 -26.52
CA ALA A 88 -5.50 6.59 -27.73
C ALA A 88 -5.20 5.80 -29.01
N GLU A 89 -4.27 4.83 -28.97
CA GLU A 89 -3.87 4.03 -30.13
C GLU A 89 -3.54 2.59 -29.71
N PRO A 90 -4.56 1.75 -29.43
CA PRO A 90 -4.35 0.36 -28.98
C PRO A 90 -3.79 -0.55 -30.08
N ILE A 91 -4.05 -0.22 -31.34
CA ILE A 91 -3.59 -0.96 -32.51
C ILE A 91 -2.87 0.01 -33.45
N THR A 92 -1.68 -0.36 -33.87
CA THR A 92 -0.88 0.41 -34.84
C THR A 92 -0.61 -0.43 -36.11
N VAL A 93 -0.05 0.18 -37.11
CA VAL A 93 0.29 -0.49 -38.38
C VAL A 93 1.73 -0.99 -38.30
N GLY A 94 1.91 -2.30 -38.42
CA GLY A 94 3.23 -2.91 -38.49
C GLY A 94 3.99 -2.60 -39.78
N SER A 95 5.25 -2.96 -39.83
CA SER A 95 6.17 -2.67 -40.96
C SER A 95 5.73 -3.27 -42.32
N THR A 96 4.90 -4.31 -42.29
CA THR A 96 4.37 -4.96 -43.49
C THR A 96 2.89 -4.59 -43.76
N GLY A 97 2.36 -3.55 -43.06
CA GLY A 97 1.00 -3.05 -43.24
C GLY A 97 -0.08 -3.82 -42.45
N GLN A 98 0.29 -4.87 -41.69
CA GLN A 98 -0.66 -5.61 -40.85
C GLN A 98 -0.99 -4.83 -39.56
N PRO A 99 -2.21 -5.00 -39.01
CA PRO A 99 -2.51 -4.53 -37.69
C PRO A 99 -1.61 -5.22 -36.64
N THR A 100 -1.04 -4.46 -35.73
CA THR A 100 -0.22 -4.96 -34.63
C THR A 100 -0.59 -4.21 -33.35
N MET A 101 -0.32 -4.85 -32.21
CA MET A 101 -0.55 -4.21 -30.93
C MET A 101 0.39 -3.01 -30.76
N SER A 102 -0.11 -1.93 -30.19
CA SER A 102 0.67 -0.73 -29.89
C SER A 102 1.89 -1.08 -29.03
N PRO A 103 3.06 -0.48 -29.28
CA PRO A 103 4.24 -0.61 -28.40
C PRO A 103 3.98 -0.23 -26.95
N TRP A 104 3.00 0.65 -26.71
CA TRP A 104 2.58 1.07 -25.39
C TRP A 104 2.04 -0.08 -24.52
N ALA A 105 1.45 -1.12 -25.12
CA ALA A 105 0.98 -2.30 -24.40
C ALA A 105 2.10 -2.98 -23.59
N GLN A 106 3.30 -3.09 -24.16
CA GLN A 106 4.46 -3.69 -23.48
C GLN A 106 4.95 -2.79 -22.35
N GLU A 107 4.96 -1.48 -22.58
CA GLU A 107 5.38 -0.51 -21.56
C GLU A 107 4.40 -0.46 -20.40
N VAL A 108 3.09 -0.47 -20.65
CA VAL A 108 2.04 -0.59 -19.62
C VAL A 108 2.28 -1.84 -18.78
N HIS A 109 2.39 -3.00 -19.38
CA HIS A 109 2.60 -4.25 -18.67
C HIS A 109 3.90 -4.24 -17.82
N ARG A 110 4.97 -3.68 -18.37
CA ARG A 110 6.24 -3.52 -17.64
C ARG A 110 6.09 -2.61 -16.43
N LEU A 111 5.42 -1.48 -16.59
CA LEU A 111 5.20 -0.49 -15.53
C LEU A 111 4.27 -1.02 -14.45
N GLU A 112 3.18 -1.72 -14.80
CA GLU A 112 2.30 -2.40 -13.85
C GLU A 112 3.08 -3.35 -12.93
N GLY A 113 3.95 -4.17 -13.51
CA GLY A 113 4.80 -5.08 -12.74
C GLY A 113 5.78 -4.35 -11.80
N VAL A 114 6.29 -3.19 -12.19
CA VAL A 114 7.17 -2.37 -11.34
C VAL A 114 6.38 -1.71 -10.21
N VAL A 115 5.24 -1.10 -10.54
CA VAL A 115 4.36 -0.43 -9.56
C VAL A 115 3.89 -1.44 -8.52
N SER A 116 3.35 -2.58 -8.93
CA SER A 116 2.88 -3.63 -8.02
C SER A 116 3.97 -4.10 -7.05
N LYS A 117 5.19 -4.31 -7.53
CA LYS A 117 6.33 -4.69 -6.67
C LYS A 117 6.72 -3.61 -5.66
N LEU A 118 6.62 -2.34 -6.05
CA LEU A 118 6.90 -1.23 -5.16
C LEU A 118 5.78 -1.07 -4.12
N GLU A 119 4.52 -1.19 -4.53
CA GLU A 119 3.36 -1.17 -3.64
C GLU A 119 3.45 -2.27 -2.58
N ASP A 120 3.83 -3.47 -2.97
CA ASP A 120 4.05 -4.57 -2.02
C ASP A 120 5.17 -4.27 -1.02
N LYS A 121 6.26 -3.65 -1.47
CA LYS A 121 7.38 -3.27 -0.58
C LYS A 121 6.98 -2.22 0.45
N PHE A 122 6.10 -1.30 0.07
CA PHE A 122 5.58 -0.27 0.97
C PHE A 122 4.34 -0.71 1.75
N GLY A 123 3.86 -1.94 1.56
CA GLY A 123 2.68 -2.44 2.26
C GLY A 123 1.39 -1.74 1.84
N LEU A 124 1.31 -1.21 0.62
CA LEU A 124 0.13 -0.50 0.14
C LEU A 124 -1.00 -1.44 -0.26
N THR A 125 -0.70 -2.73 -0.48
CA THR A 125 -1.71 -3.76 -0.72
C THR A 125 -2.15 -4.43 0.59
N PRO A 126 -3.40 -4.92 0.70
CA PRO A 126 -3.87 -5.63 1.89
C PRO A 126 -3.00 -6.83 2.25
N LEU A 127 -2.59 -7.60 1.25
CA LEU A 127 -1.75 -8.78 1.43
C LEU A 127 -0.34 -8.40 1.91
N ALA A 128 0.23 -7.33 1.40
CA ALA A 128 1.53 -6.84 1.83
C ALA A 128 1.47 -6.34 3.28
N ARG A 129 0.41 -5.64 3.68
CA ARG A 129 0.20 -5.24 5.08
C ARG A 129 0.14 -6.45 6.01
N LEU A 130 -0.62 -7.48 5.62
CA LEU A 130 -0.70 -8.71 6.39
C LEU A 130 0.67 -9.39 6.55
N LYS A 131 1.48 -9.44 5.48
CA LYS A 131 2.84 -9.99 5.52
C LYS A 131 3.79 -9.19 6.39
N LEU A 132 3.61 -7.87 6.45
CA LEU A 132 4.39 -6.97 7.30
C LEU A 132 3.90 -6.96 8.76
N GLY A 133 2.85 -7.70 9.09
CA GLY A 133 2.26 -7.72 10.43
C GLY A 133 1.57 -6.40 10.81
N VAL A 134 1.25 -5.56 9.84
CA VAL A 134 0.56 -4.28 10.08
C VAL A 134 -0.93 -4.56 10.22
N THR A 135 -1.46 -4.38 11.43
CA THR A 135 -2.90 -4.41 11.69
C THR A 135 -3.37 -3.01 12.05
N PHE A 136 -4.44 -2.56 11.38
CA PHE A 136 -5.10 -1.32 11.76
C PHE A 136 -6.07 -1.61 12.91
N GLU A 137 -5.90 -0.93 14.04
CA GLU A 137 -6.85 -0.99 15.16
C GLU A 137 -8.06 -0.06 14.90
N GLU A 138 -8.67 -0.10 13.73
CA GLU A 138 -9.91 0.66 13.48
C GLU A 138 -11.04 0.24 14.43
N GLY A 139 -11.08 -1.02 14.84
CA GLY A 139 -12.10 -1.54 15.75
C GLY A 139 -12.00 -0.99 17.18
N VAL A 140 -10.81 -0.73 17.69
CA VAL A 140 -10.61 -0.21 19.05
C VAL A 140 -10.93 1.28 19.11
N SER A 141 -10.61 2.05 18.10
CA SER A 141 -10.93 3.48 18.05
C SER A 141 -12.44 3.73 17.97
N LEU A 142 -13.19 2.92 17.24
CA LEU A 142 -14.67 2.99 17.18
C LEU A 142 -15.31 2.53 18.48
N ALA A 143 -14.83 1.46 19.10
CA ALA A 143 -15.33 1.00 20.40
C ALA A 143 -15.03 2.02 21.51
N THR A 144 -13.85 2.61 21.53
CA THR A 144 -13.47 3.66 22.49
C THR A 144 -14.26 4.94 22.25
N ARG A 145 -14.48 5.33 21.00
CA ARG A 145 -15.29 6.50 20.65
C ARG A 145 -16.75 6.29 21.01
N ASN A 146 -17.31 5.11 20.78
CA ASN A 146 -18.67 4.76 21.19
C ASN A 146 -18.81 4.69 22.71
N ALA A 147 -17.80 4.19 23.44
CA ALA A 147 -17.79 4.20 24.90
C ALA A 147 -17.74 5.62 25.45
N GLN A 148 -16.92 6.51 24.88
CA GLN A 148 -16.86 7.92 25.26
C GLN A 148 -18.16 8.66 24.96
N LEU A 149 -18.81 8.39 23.82
CA LEU A 149 -20.13 8.94 23.50
C LEU A 149 -21.20 8.46 24.46
N LEU A 150 -21.20 7.19 24.83
CA LEU A 150 -22.14 6.63 25.82
C LEU A 150 -21.93 7.21 27.23
N GLU A 151 -20.69 7.44 27.63
CA GLU A 151 -20.39 8.14 28.89
C GLU A 151 -20.83 9.60 28.87
N ALA A 152 -20.58 10.31 27.77
CA ALA A 152 -21.03 11.70 27.60
C ALA A 152 -22.56 11.79 27.64
N PHE A 153 -23.29 10.84 27.05
CA PHE A 153 -24.76 10.76 27.14
C PHE A 153 -25.26 10.45 28.56
N ARG A 154 -24.58 9.58 29.31
CA ARG A 154 -24.93 9.28 30.70
C ARG A 154 -24.74 10.49 31.60
N THR A 155 -23.66 11.21 31.46
CA THR A 155 -23.39 12.43 32.25
C THR A 155 -24.37 13.58 31.93
N SER A 156 -24.84 13.67 30.69
CA SER A 156 -25.82 14.68 30.29
C SER A 156 -27.27 14.42 30.81
N GLN A 157 -27.59 13.17 31.19
CA GLN A 157 -28.91 12.81 31.74
C GLN A 157 -28.96 12.87 33.27
N THR A 158 -27.83 13.13 33.94
CA THR A 158 -27.75 13.20 35.41
C THR A 158 -27.60 14.65 35.95
N SER A 159 -27.63 15.64 35.07
CA SER A 159 -27.70 17.09 35.40
C SER A 159 -29.08 17.66 35.11
#